data_ecf7bbe5eeac96fe393b0f7efb3b8756
#
_entry.id   ecf7bbe5eeac96fe393b0f7efb3b8756
#
_cell.length_a   1.000
_cell.length_b   1.000
_cell.length_c   1.000
_cell.angle_alpha   90.00
_cell.angle_beta   90.00
_cell.angle_gamma   90.00
#
_symmetry.space_group_name_H-M   'P 1'
#
loop_
_entity.id
_entity.type
_entity.pdbx_description
1 polymer ?
#
loop_
_entity_poly.entity_id
_entity_poly.type
_entity_poly.pdbx_seq_one_letter_code
_entity_poly.pdbx_strand_id
1 'polypeptide(L)'
;MDKQNQIGDFLKFLGPQIGQEIHVGPWLEIDQQRINQFAEVTGDQQWIHIDPERAAKESPYGTTVAHGYLTLSLLPYLTQSNHPDFFQKNYPGMKYRVNYGLNRVRFPSPVKVGSKIRARTTIQTAEEVKNGVQICYIITVDIESEEKPACSVEFLARLYP
;
A
#
# COMPACT_ATOMS: atom_id res chain seq x y z
N MET A 1 -16.78 18.55 -20.65
CA MET A 1 -17.45 17.23 -20.47
C MET A 1 -18.13 17.27 -19.11
N ASP A 2 -19.39 16.84 -19.03
CA ASP A 2 -20.13 16.85 -17.76
C ASP A 2 -19.48 15.86 -16.79
N LYS A 3 -19.37 16.23 -15.51
CA LYS A 3 -18.76 15.39 -14.47
C LYS A 3 -19.43 14.02 -14.33
N GLN A 4 -20.76 13.98 -14.51
CA GLN A 4 -21.53 12.75 -14.44
C GLN A 4 -21.13 11.78 -15.56
N ASN A 5 -20.90 12.28 -16.77
CA ASN A 5 -20.43 11.47 -17.89
C ASN A 5 -19.01 10.93 -17.62
N GLN A 6 -18.12 11.76 -17.03
CA GLN A 6 -16.75 11.31 -16.68
C GLN A 6 -16.78 10.18 -15.64
N ILE A 7 -17.65 10.26 -14.63
CA ILE A 7 -17.83 9.21 -13.62
C ILE A 7 -18.32 7.91 -14.29
N GLY A 8 -19.36 8.00 -15.13
CA GLY A 8 -19.91 6.84 -15.82
C GLY A 8 -18.88 6.16 -16.75
N ASP A 9 -18.12 6.94 -17.50
CA ASP A 9 -17.08 6.41 -18.40
C ASP A 9 -15.94 5.78 -17.61
N PHE A 10 -15.56 6.35 -16.47
CA PHE A 10 -14.54 5.77 -15.61
C PHE A 10 -15.00 4.44 -14.98
N LEU A 11 -16.24 4.34 -14.52
CA LEU A 11 -16.80 3.07 -14.02
C LEU A 11 -16.84 1.98 -15.11
N LYS A 12 -17.17 2.33 -16.35
CA LYS A 12 -17.09 1.41 -17.49
C LYS A 12 -15.66 0.94 -17.75
N PHE A 13 -14.68 1.85 -17.66
CA PHE A 13 -13.26 1.53 -17.80
C PHE A 13 -12.78 0.56 -16.70
N LEU A 14 -13.26 0.71 -15.47
CA LEU A 14 -12.89 -0.15 -14.35
C LEU A 14 -13.58 -1.52 -14.37
N GLY A 15 -14.78 -1.63 -14.95
CA GLY A 15 -15.60 -2.83 -14.93
C GLY A 15 -14.85 -4.12 -15.25
N PRO A 16 -14.14 -4.23 -16.39
CA PRO A 16 -13.36 -5.41 -16.75
C PRO A 16 -12.18 -5.74 -15.82
N GLN A 17 -11.76 -4.78 -15.02
CA GLN A 17 -10.60 -4.91 -14.13
C GLN A 17 -11.00 -5.38 -12.72
N ILE A 18 -12.29 -5.38 -12.39
CA ILE A 18 -12.77 -5.85 -11.08
C ILE A 18 -12.47 -7.34 -10.94
N GLY A 19 -11.87 -7.71 -9.80
CA GLY A 19 -11.40 -9.07 -9.51
C GLY A 19 -10.04 -9.42 -10.13
N GLN A 20 -9.44 -8.52 -10.91
CA GLN A 20 -8.15 -8.76 -11.55
C GLN A 20 -6.99 -8.12 -10.76
N GLU A 21 -5.84 -8.79 -10.75
CA GLU A 21 -4.58 -8.18 -10.33
C GLU A 21 -4.16 -7.19 -11.41
N ILE A 22 -4.18 -5.91 -11.07
CA ILE A 22 -3.94 -4.82 -12.01
C ILE A 22 -2.51 -4.30 -11.98
N HIS A 23 -1.77 -4.58 -10.91
CA HIS A 23 -0.42 -4.08 -10.74
C HIS A 23 0.39 -4.92 -9.75
N VAL A 24 1.66 -5.12 -10.09
CA VAL A 24 2.71 -5.64 -9.21
C VAL A 24 3.85 -4.66 -9.21
N GLY A 25 4.14 -4.09 -8.04
CA GLY A 25 5.20 -3.08 -7.88
C GLY A 25 6.62 -3.67 -7.88
N PRO A 26 7.64 -2.81 -7.95
CA PRO A 26 9.03 -3.23 -7.80
C PRO A 26 9.34 -3.66 -6.37
N TRP A 27 10.39 -4.46 -6.23
CA TRP A 27 10.95 -4.77 -4.93
C TRP A 27 11.63 -3.56 -4.30
N LEU A 28 11.40 -3.35 -3.01
CA LEU A 28 12.02 -2.32 -2.18
C LEU A 28 12.68 -2.98 -0.97
N GLU A 29 13.97 -2.75 -0.79
CA GLU A 29 14.68 -3.14 0.41
C GLU A 29 14.32 -2.23 1.60
N ILE A 30 14.08 -2.83 2.74
CA ILE A 30 13.77 -2.13 3.99
C ILE A 30 15.02 -2.17 4.88
N ASP A 31 15.81 -1.12 4.80
CA ASP A 31 17.03 -0.96 5.59
C ASP A 31 16.77 -0.37 6.98
N GLN A 32 17.76 -0.44 7.86
CA GLN A 32 17.69 0.09 9.23
C GLN A 32 17.50 1.62 9.25
N GLN A 33 18.08 2.33 8.29
CA GLN A 33 17.96 3.79 8.22
C GLN A 33 16.49 4.21 8.01
N ARG A 34 15.78 3.55 7.12
CA ARG A 34 14.34 3.80 6.89
C ARG A 34 13.50 3.51 8.12
N ILE A 35 13.81 2.43 8.84
CA ILE A 35 13.12 2.07 10.08
C ILE A 35 13.36 3.15 11.15
N ASN A 36 14.60 3.60 11.33
CA ASN A 36 14.96 4.63 12.29
C ASN A 36 14.29 5.97 11.98
N GLN A 37 14.25 6.37 10.70
CA GLN A 37 13.56 7.60 10.27
C GLN A 37 12.06 7.54 10.55
N PHE A 38 11.43 6.37 10.34
CA PHE A 38 10.02 6.20 10.66
C PHE A 38 9.77 6.27 12.17
N ALA A 39 10.63 5.64 12.98
CA ALA A 39 10.57 5.70 14.43
C ALA A 39 10.68 7.15 14.95
N GLU A 40 11.58 7.94 14.36
CA GLU A 40 11.78 9.35 14.72
C GLU A 40 10.53 10.19 14.40
N VAL A 41 10.02 10.06 13.19
CA VAL A 41 8.88 10.86 12.71
C VAL A 41 7.58 10.53 13.46
N THR A 42 7.39 9.27 13.86
CA THR A 42 6.16 8.80 14.53
C THR A 42 6.26 8.79 16.06
N GLY A 43 7.47 8.84 16.61
CA GLY A 43 7.72 8.66 18.04
C GLY A 43 7.67 7.21 18.53
N ASP A 44 7.47 6.23 17.64
CA ASP A 44 7.50 4.82 18.00
C ASP A 44 8.93 4.27 17.99
N GLN A 45 9.59 4.45 19.13
CA GLN A 45 10.98 4.07 19.35
C GLN A 45 11.14 2.75 20.10
N GLN A 46 10.24 1.80 19.87
CA GLN A 46 10.36 0.47 20.45
C GLN A 46 11.70 -0.18 20.05
N TRP A 47 12.40 -0.75 21.03
CA TRP A 47 13.74 -1.32 20.81
C TRP A 47 13.80 -2.41 19.72
N ILE A 48 12.70 -3.15 19.52
CA ILE A 48 12.63 -4.17 18.45
C ILE A 48 12.79 -3.59 17.04
N HIS A 49 12.63 -2.28 16.89
CA HIS A 49 12.78 -1.56 15.63
C HIS A 49 14.14 -0.86 15.50
N ILE A 50 14.63 -0.28 16.59
CA ILE A 50 15.74 0.69 16.52
C ILE A 50 17.04 0.25 17.21
N ASP A 51 17.05 -0.89 17.90
CA ASP A 51 18.23 -1.39 18.62
C ASP A 51 18.68 -2.76 18.08
N PRO A 52 19.57 -2.77 17.05
CA PRO A 52 20.03 -4.01 16.43
C PRO A 52 20.77 -4.95 17.40
N GLU A 53 21.54 -4.40 18.36
CA GLU A 53 22.31 -5.21 19.29
C GLU A 53 21.39 -5.95 20.27
N ARG A 54 20.41 -5.23 20.81
CA ARG A 54 19.42 -5.82 21.69
C ARG A 54 18.50 -6.76 20.92
N ALA A 55 18.06 -6.40 19.71
CA ALA A 55 17.20 -7.22 18.88
C ALA A 55 17.87 -8.56 18.50
N ALA A 56 19.17 -8.57 18.26
CA ALA A 56 19.91 -9.80 17.98
C ALA A 56 19.90 -10.79 19.16
N LYS A 57 19.81 -10.28 20.39
CA LYS A 57 19.85 -11.10 21.62
C LYS A 57 18.47 -11.47 22.16
N GLU A 58 17.54 -10.54 22.11
CA GLU A 58 16.27 -10.62 22.85
C GLU A 58 15.02 -10.73 21.93
N SER A 59 15.13 -10.31 20.65
CA SER A 59 13.99 -10.36 19.74
C SER A 59 13.69 -11.79 19.31
N PRO A 60 12.41 -12.20 19.29
CA PRO A 60 12.02 -13.50 18.74
C PRO A 60 12.34 -13.63 17.24
N TYR A 61 12.68 -12.53 16.59
CA TYR A 61 13.04 -12.49 15.16
C TYR A 61 14.55 -12.59 14.93
N GLY A 62 15.37 -12.46 15.98
CA GLY A 62 16.84 -12.48 15.93
C GLY A 62 17.48 -11.25 15.28
N THR A 63 16.69 -10.23 14.99
CA THR A 63 17.13 -8.96 14.38
C THR A 63 16.04 -7.91 14.59
N THR A 64 16.29 -6.67 14.17
CA THR A 64 15.26 -5.64 14.12
C THR A 64 14.23 -5.92 13.01
N VAL A 65 13.03 -5.43 13.23
CA VAL A 65 11.91 -5.52 12.28
C VAL A 65 11.32 -4.15 12.01
N ALA A 66 10.79 -3.94 10.82
CA ALA A 66 10.07 -2.73 10.47
C ALA A 66 8.76 -2.63 11.25
N HIS A 67 8.33 -1.41 11.55
CA HIS A 67 6.98 -1.15 12.04
C HIS A 67 5.95 -1.63 11.01
N GLY A 68 4.89 -2.26 11.44
CA GLY A 68 3.79 -2.58 10.54
C GLY A 68 3.22 -1.33 9.85
N TYR A 69 3.14 -0.23 10.59
CA TYR A 69 2.71 1.06 10.02
C TYR A 69 3.69 1.67 9.02
N LEU A 70 4.99 1.38 9.09
CA LEU A 70 5.93 1.74 8.03
C LEU A 70 5.55 1.01 6.73
N THR A 71 5.34 -0.30 6.80
CA THR A 71 4.91 -1.09 5.64
C THR A 71 3.61 -0.55 5.04
N LEU A 72 2.63 -0.22 5.87
CA LEU A 72 1.36 0.38 5.44
C LEU A 72 1.57 1.77 4.81
N SER A 73 2.41 2.61 5.40
CA SER A 73 2.70 3.96 4.90
C SER A 73 3.45 3.96 3.55
N LEU A 74 4.13 2.86 3.22
CA LEU A 74 4.83 2.69 1.95
C LEU A 74 3.91 2.29 0.78
N LEU A 75 2.63 2.00 1.00
CA LEU A 75 1.70 1.59 -0.06
C LEU A 75 1.70 2.53 -1.28
N PRO A 76 1.67 3.87 -1.14
CA PRO A 76 1.73 4.75 -2.31
C PRO A 76 2.98 4.57 -3.16
N TYR A 77 4.12 4.31 -2.53
CA TYR A 77 5.38 4.02 -3.22
C TYR A 77 5.36 2.62 -3.85
N LEU A 78 5.00 1.60 -3.09
CA LEU A 78 5.01 0.20 -3.53
C LEU A 78 3.99 -0.07 -4.65
N THR A 79 2.86 0.63 -4.65
CA THR A 79 1.84 0.53 -5.70
C THR A 79 2.10 1.48 -6.88
N GLN A 80 3.06 2.39 -6.75
CA GLN A 80 3.35 3.46 -7.73
C GLN A 80 2.14 4.35 -8.05
N SER A 81 1.10 4.30 -7.23
CA SER A 81 -0.20 4.93 -7.50
C SER A 81 -0.18 6.46 -7.54
N ASN A 82 0.90 7.08 -7.03
CA ASN A 82 1.11 8.53 -7.09
C ASN A 82 2.07 8.96 -8.21
N HIS A 83 2.60 8.01 -8.99
CA HIS A 83 3.40 8.36 -10.16
C HIS A 83 2.52 8.97 -11.25
N PRO A 84 2.88 10.12 -11.85
CA PRO A 84 2.04 10.81 -12.84
C PRO A 84 1.59 9.93 -14.00
N ASP A 85 2.51 9.12 -14.57
CA ASP A 85 2.19 8.22 -15.68
C ASP A 85 1.19 7.13 -15.27
N PHE A 86 1.33 6.61 -14.04
CA PHE A 86 0.38 5.65 -13.49
C PHE A 86 -1.00 6.27 -13.37
N PHE A 87 -1.08 7.50 -12.84
CA PHE A 87 -2.33 8.20 -12.64
C PHE A 87 -3.06 8.42 -13.96
N GLN A 88 -2.38 8.96 -14.96
CA GLN A 88 -2.97 9.23 -16.28
C GLN A 88 -3.49 7.95 -16.96
N LYS A 89 -2.72 6.87 -16.88
CA LYS A 89 -3.05 5.59 -17.50
C LYS A 89 -4.22 4.88 -16.81
N ASN A 90 -4.26 4.90 -15.48
CA ASN A 90 -5.18 4.07 -14.69
C ASN A 90 -6.42 4.81 -14.20
N TYR A 91 -6.44 6.16 -14.28
CA TYR A 91 -7.55 6.99 -13.84
C TYR A 91 -7.99 8.00 -14.90
N PRO A 92 -8.36 7.54 -16.10
CA PRO A 92 -8.74 8.42 -17.19
C PRO A 92 -9.94 9.30 -16.81
N GLY A 93 -9.82 10.61 -17.08
CA GLY A 93 -10.85 11.61 -16.75
C GLY A 93 -10.88 12.07 -15.29
N MET A 94 -10.07 11.48 -14.41
CA MET A 94 -9.96 11.90 -13.02
C MET A 94 -8.85 12.94 -12.85
N LYS A 95 -9.02 13.88 -11.90
CA LYS A 95 -8.05 14.94 -11.61
C LYS A 95 -7.21 14.65 -10.38
N TYR A 96 -7.81 14.04 -9.37
CA TYR A 96 -7.11 13.72 -8.13
C TYR A 96 -7.70 12.48 -7.44
N ARG A 97 -6.88 11.88 -6.59
CA ARG A 97 -7.19 10.72 -5.77
C ARG A 97 -6.98 11.04 -4.30
N VAL A 98 -7.89 10.59 -3.46
CA VAL A 98 -7.83 10.74 -2.01
C VAL A 98 -7.75 9.36 -1.37
N ASN A 99 -6.82 9.18 -0.44
CA ASN A 99 -6.84 8.03 0.46
C ASN A 99 -8.00 8.22 1.43
N TYR A 100 -9.05 7.41 1.27
CA TYR A 100 -10.27 7.60 2.04
C TYR A 100 -10.25 6.80 3.35
N GLY A 101 -9.69 5.61 3.33
CA GLY A 101 -9.62 4.77 4.52
C GLY A 101 -9.18 3.34 4.25
N LEU A 102 -9.28 2.55 5.28
CA LEU A 102 -8.93 1.13 5.30
C LEU A 102 -10.03 0.37 6.01
N ASN A 103 -10.54 -0.71 5.43
CA ASN A 103 -11.53 -1.56 6.10
C ASN A 103 -10.88 -2.63 6.96
N ARG A 104 -9.89 -3.32 6.41
CA ARG A 104 -9.18 -4.41 7.10
C ARG A 104 -7.69 -4.26 6.87
N VAL A 105 -6.91 -4.33 7.94
CA VAL A 105 -5.45 -4.34 7.91
C VAL A 105 -4.95 -5.47 8.76
N ARG A 106 -4.02 -6.26 8.24
CA ARG A 106 -3.32 -7.32 8.99
C ARG A 106 -1.84 -7.31 8.61
N PHE A 107 -1.00 -7.63 9.57
CA PHE A 107 0.45 -7.79 9.42
C PHE A 107 0.84 -9.23 9.75
N PRO A 108 0.65 -10.19 8.83
CA PRO A 108 0.82 -11.61 9.10
C PRO A 108 2.27 -12.02 9.37
N SER A 109 3.23 -11.32 8.76
CA SER A 109 4.66 -11.60 8.93
C SER A 109 5.46 -10.34 9.20
N PRO A 110 6.48 -10.40 10.07
CA PRO A 110 7.37 -9.28 10.32
C PRO A 110 8.28 -9.03 9.11
N VAL A 111 8.51 -7.76 8.78
CA VAL A 111 9.52 -7.37 7.80
C VAL A 111 10.83 -7.18 8.55
N LYS A 112 11.75 -8.14 8.46
CA LYS A 112 13.08 -8.04 9.05
C LYS A 112 13.90 -6.99 8.30
N VAL A 113 14.81 -6.32 9.00
CA VAL A 113 15.76 -5.42 8.37
C VAL A 113 16.52 -6.12 7.23
N GLY A 114 16.67 -5.44 6.10
CA GLY A 114 17.29 -6.00 4.88
C GLY A 114 16.34 -6.83 4.00
N SER A 115 15.12 -7.13 4.45
CA SER A 115 14.14 -7.80 3.60
C SER A 115 13.68 -6.89 2.46
N LYS A 116 13.37 -7.50 1.31
CA LYS A 116 12.71 -6.80 0.20
C LYS A 116 11.23 -7.08 0.20
N ILE A 117 10.44 -6.03 -0.01
CA ILE A 117 8.97 -6.09 -0.08
C ILE A 117 8.46 -5.49 -1.39
N ARG A 118 7.29 -5.94 -1.85
CA ARG A 118 6.57 -5.35 -2.99
C ARG A 118 5.07 -5.43 -2.80
N ALA A 119 4.32 -4.54 -3.40
CA ALA A 119 2.86 -4.60 -3.38
C ALA A 119 2.29 -5.27 -4.63
N ARG A 120 1.23 -6.04 -4.43
CA ARG A 120 0.33 -6.56 -5.47
C ARG A 120 -1.05 -5.96 -5.25
N THR A 121 -1.68 -5.48 -6.31
CA THR A 121 -2.93 -4.73 -6.23
C THR A 121 -4.01 -5.36 -7.09
N THR A 122 -5.15 -5.67 -6.47
CA THR A 122 -6.36 -6.17 -7.14
C THR A 122 -7.49 -5.17 -6.90
N ILE A 123 -8.30 -4.86 -7.90
CA ILE A 123 -9.54 -4.11 -7.70
C ILE A 123 -10.61 -5.07 -7.18
N GLN A 124 -11.13 -4.81 -5.98
CA GLN A 124 -12.23 -5.58 -5.42
C GLN A 124 -13.59 -5.05 -5.86
N THR A 125 -13.81 -3.75 -5.70
CA THR A 125 -15.04 -3.07 -6.11
C THR A 125 -14.77 -1.67 -6.59
N ALA A 126 -15.65 -1.14 -7.44
CA ALA A 126 -15.71 0.26 -7.82
C ALA A 126 -17.17 0.70 -7.83
N GLU A 127 -17.46 1.81 -7.18
CA GLU A 127 -18.83 2.32 -7.02
C GLU A 127 -18.88 3.85 -7.14
N GLU A 128 -20.00 4.34 -7.62
CA GLU A 128 -20.26 5.78 -7.65
C GLU A 128 -20.49 6.30 -6.22
N VAL A 129 -19.86 7.43 -5.91
CA VAL A 129 -20.10 8.19 -4.68
C VAL A 129 -20.40 9.65 -5.06
N LYS A 130 -20.76 10.47 -4.07
CA LYS A 130 -21.05 11.89 -4.33
C LYS A 130 -19.87 12.57 -5.05
N ASN A 131 -20.09 12.97 -6.29
CA ASN A 131 -19.15 13.67 -7.17
C ASN A 131 -17.90 12.89 -7.57
N GLY A 132 -17.87 11.57 -7.44
CA GLY A 132 -16.69 10.77 -7.76
C GLY A 132 -16.91 9.25 -7.74
N VAL A 133 -15.82 8.51 -7.75
CA VAL A 133 -15.81 7.05 -7.70
C VAL A 133 -15.00 6.59 -6.51
N GLN A 134 -15.53 5.67 -5.71
CA GLN A 134 -14.80 4.96 -4.68
C GLN A 134 -14.35 3.60 -5.21
N ILE A 135 -13.08 3.29 -5.04
CA ILE A 135 -12.51 1.99 -5.37
C ILE A 135 -12.04 1.34 -4.08
N CYS A 136 -12.40 0.07 -3.88
CA CYS A 136 -11.80 -0.80 -2.88
C CYS A 136 -10.74 -1.66 -3.57
N TYR A 137 -9.51 -1.56 -3.11
CA TYR A 137 -8.41 -2.41 -3.53
C TYR A 137 -8.09 -3.44 -2.46
N ILE A 138 -7.80 -4.66 -2.88
CA ILE A 138 -7.04 -5.60 -2.06
C ILE A 138 -5.57 -5.38 -2.40
N ILE A 139 -4.78 -4.96 -1.42
CA ILE A 139 -3.35 -4.80 -1.58
C ILE A 139 -2.67 -5.79 -0.64
N THR A 140 -1.80 -6.62 -1.22
CA THR A 140 -0.95 -7.55 -0.48
C THR A 140 0.50 -7.13 -0.64
N VAL A 141 1.22 -7.01 0.46
CA VAL A 141 2.66 -6.70 0.45
C VAL A 141 3.41 -7.99 0.70
N ASP A 142 4.03 -8.53 -0.35
CA ASP A 142 4.86 -9.72 -0.29
C ASP A 142 6.22 -9.39 0.36
N ILE A 143 6.84 -10.38 1.02
CA ILE A 143 8.25 -10.38 1.41
C ILE A 143 8.98 -11.37 0.50
N GLU A 144 10.13 -10.99 -0.05
CA GLU A 144 10.92 -11.85 -0.92
C GLU A 144 11.28 -13.17 -0.21
N SER A 145 11.01 -14.30 -0.87
CA SER A 145 11.26 -15.66 -0.37
C SER A 145 10.42 -16.09 0.86
N GLU A 146 9.37 -15.35 1.23
CA GLU A 146 8.44 -15.72 2.30
C GLU A 146 7.07 -16.10 1.72
N GLU A 147 6.41 -17.09 2.33
CA GLU A 147 5.05 -17.49 1.91
C GLU A 147 3.96 -16.53 2.41
N LYS A 148 4.15 -16.00 3.62
CA LYS A 148 3.16 -15.10 4.24
C LYS A 148 3.51 -13.65 3.95
N PRO A 149 2.52 -12.82 3.61
CA PRO A 149 2.76 -11.42 3.31
C PRO A 149 3.10 -10.61 4.57
N ALA A 150 3.82 -9.50 4.37
CA ALA A 150 4.05 -8.48 5.39
C ALA A 150 2.77 -7.74 5.79
N CYS A 151 1.91 -7.49 4.81
CA CYS A 151 0.67 -6.75 5.02
C CYS A 151 -0.41 -7.23 4.04
N SER A 152 -1.64 -7.27 4.50
CA SER A 152 -2.83 -7.41 3.66
C SER A 152 -3.85 -6.35 4.07
N VAL A 153 -4.38 -5.62 3.11
CA VAL A 153 -5.25 -4.48 3.37
C VAL A 153 -6.36 -4.31 2.33
N GLU A 154 -7.57 -4.01 2.81
CA GLU A 154 -8.65 -3.46 1.99
C GLU A 154 -8.53 -1.93 2.01
N PHE A 155 -8.00 -1.38 0.92
CA PHE A 155 -7.67 0.04 0.79
C PHE A 155 -8.74 0.78 0.01
N LEU A 156 -9.30 1.83 0.59
CA LEU A 156 -10.32 2.67 -0.03
C LEU A 156 -9.71 3.95 -0.61
N ALA A 157 -9.86 4.14 -1.90
CA ALA A 157 -9.52 5.39 -2.57
C ALA A 157 -10.77 6.03 -3.19
N ARG A 158 -10.82 7.34 -3.17
CA ARG A 158 -11.83 8.12 -3.90
C ARG A 158 -11.17 8.95 -4.98
N LEU A 159 -11.75 8.92 -6.18
CA LEU A 159 -11.29 9.64 -7.35
C LEU A 159 -12.37 10.62 -7.80
N TYR A 160 -11.91 11.78 -8.21
CA TYR A 160 -12.80 12.90 -8.59
C TYR A 160 -12.39 13.48 -9.95
N PRO A 161 -13.35 13.74 -10.86
CA PRO A 161 -13.16 14.39 -12.15
C PRO A 161 -12.91 15.89 -12.05
#